data_9106624b162d6b4030efc99ca47fe609
#
_entry.id   9106624b162d6b4030efc99ca47fe609
#
_cell.length_a   1.000
_cell.length_b   1.000
_cell.length_c   1.000
_cell.angle_alpha   90.00
_cell.angle_beta   90.00
_cell.angle_gamma   90.00
#
_symmetry.space_group_name_H-M   'P 1'
#
loop_
_entity.id
_entity.type
_entity.pdbx_description
1 polymer ?
#
loop_
_entity_poly.entity_id
_entity_poly.type
_entity_poly.pdbx_seq_one_letter_code
_entity_poly.pdbx_strand_id
1 'polypeptide(L)'
;MGLLDETLNRIQPLDQDAMEQAGQRWSDLYLGMGNLGKMEDMVVRYAGITGEAIPDKPKCCMVIACADHGVYKQGVSAYPQSTTVGMTKSYVVAKGASANAMAYYAGADMVVVDVGINHDMSRVPGLLPRKIAWGTKDI
;
A
#
# COMPACT_ATOMS: atom_id res chain seq x y z
N MET A 1 -23.75 2.37 9.83
CA MET A 1 -22.66 1.42 9.55
C MET A 1 -21.57 2.23 8.85
N GLY A 2 -20.33 2.17 9.31
CA GLY A 2 -19.24 2.93 8.71
C GLY A 2 -18.68 2.23 7.46
N LEU A 3 -17.91 2.97 6.64
CA LEU A 3 -17.25 2.42 5.44
C LEU A 3 -16.41 1.17 5.74
N LEU A 4 -15.79 1.12 6.91
CA LEU A 4 -15.01 -0.04 7.36
C LEU A 4 -15.91 -1.27 7.50
N ASP A 5 -17.04 -1.13 8.20
CA ASP A 5 -17.98 -2.24 8.42
C ASP A 5 -18.55 -2.75 7.10
N GLU A 6 -18.90 -1.84 6.20
CA GLU A 6 -19.36 -2.18 4.85
C GLU A 6 -18.29 -2.94 4.07
N THR A 7 -17.03 -2.52 4.16
CA THR A 7 -15.91 -3.17 3.49
C THR A 7 -15.68 -4.56 4.04
N LEU A 8 -15.65 -4.71 5.37
CA LEU A 8 -15.43 -6.00 6.03
C LEU A 8 -16.55 -7.01 5.70
N ASN A 9 -17.80 -6.54 5.66
CA ASN A 9 -18.95 -7.39 5.33
C ASN A 9 -18.98 -7.85 3.85
N ARG A 10 -18.21 -7.20 2.98
CA ARG A 10 -18.08 -7.57 1.56
C ARG A 10 -16.96 -8.55 1.28
N ILE A 11 -16.08 -8.81 2.25
CA ILE A 11 -14.99 -9.79 2.10
C ILE A 11 -15.63 -11.18 2.06
N GLN A 12 -15.39 -11.90 0.97
CA GLN A 12 -15.85 -13.26 0.77
C GLN A 12 -14.73 -14.26 1.10
N PRO A 13 -15.08 -15.52 1.45
CA PRO A 13 -14.10 -16.59 1.50
C PRO A 13 -13.38 -16.76 0.16
N LEU A 14 -12.17 -17.32 0.19
CA LEU A 14 -11.42 -17.62 -1.03
C LEU A 14 -12.13 -18.69 -1.84
N ASP A 15 -12.17 -18.52 -3.15
CA ASP A 15 -12.68 -19.49 -4.10
C ASP A 15 -11.71 -20.68 -4.19
N GLN A 16 -12.11 -21.82 -3.61
CA GLN A 16 -11.27 -23.01 -3.53
C GLN A 16 -11.11 -23.68 -4.90
N ASP A 17 -12.12 -23.63 -5.75
CA ASP A 17 -12.08 -24.23 -7.08
C ASP A 17 -11.07 -23.46 -7.98
N ALA A 18 -11.09 -22.15 -7.92
CA ALA A 18 -10.11 -21.32 -8.62
C ALA A 18 -8.67 -21.57 -8.12
N MET A 19 -8.50 -21.76 -6.80
CA MET A 19 -7.21 -22.09 -6.21
C MET A 19 -6.70 -23.46 -6.67
N GLU A 20 -7.57 -24.47 -6.69
CA GLU A 20 -7.22 -25.82 -7.13
C GLU A 20 -6.80 -25.81 -8.62
N GLN A 21 -7.58 -25.16 -9.46
CA GLN A 21 -7.27 -25.02 -10.90
C GLN A 21 -5.96 -24.27 -11.12
N ALA A 22 -5.69 -23.19 -10.37
CA ALA A 22 -4.42 -22.48 -10.44
C ALA A 22 -3.24 -23.36 -10.00
N GLY A 23 -3.41 -24.16 -8.94
CA GLY A 23 -2.41 -25.13 -8.49
C GLY A 23 -2.14 -26.22 -9.52
N GLN A 24 -3.20 -26.78 -10.12
CA GLN A 24 -3.07 -27.79 -11.18
C GLN A 24 -2.30 -27.23 -12.39
N ARG A 25 -2.58 -25.97 -12.78
CA ARG A 25 -1.85 -25.32 -13.87
C ARG A 25 -0.34 -25.22 -13.61
N TRP A 26 0.09 -24.95 -12.36
CA TRP A 26 1.52 -25.00 -12.03
C TRP A 26 2.14 -26.38 -12.26
N SER A 27 1.40 -27.44 -11.91
CA SER A 27 1.84 -28.82 -12.14
C SER A 27 1.96 -29.17 -13.63
N ASP A 28 1.11 -28.55 -14.45
CA ASP A 28 1.11 -28.76 -15.91
C ASP A 28 2.21 -27.97 -16.63
N LEU A 29 2.81 -26.98 -15.97
CA LEU A 29 3.93 -26.22 -16.53
C LEU A 29 5.24 -27.04 -16.43
N TYR A 30 6.16 -26.79 -17.35
CA TYR A 30 7.45 -27.50 -17.42
C TYR A 30 8.26 -27.46 -16.12
N LEU A 31 8.14 -26.38 -15.35
CA LEU A 31 8.86 -26.21 -14.08
C LEU A 31 8.23 -27.00 -12.91
N GLY A 32 6.95 -27.33 -12.98
CA GLY A 32 6.22 -27.95 -11.88
C GLY A 32 6.07 -27.06 -10.64
N MET A 33 5.39 -27.59 -9.62
CA MET A 33 5.23 -26.89 -8.33
C MET A 33 6.52 -26.85 -7.51
N GLY A 34 6.70 -25.80 -6.71
CA GLY A 34 7.78 -25.66 -5.72
C GLY A 34 9.04 -24.99 -6.24
N ASN A 35 9.13 -24.69 -7.53
CA ASN A 35 10.33 -24.08 -8.11
C ASN A 35 10.45 -22.57 -7.86
N LEU A 36 9.31 -21.88 -7.67
CA LEU A 36 9.25 -20.45 -7.40
C LEU A 36 8.91 -20.15 -5.93
N GLY A 37 8.74 -21.19 -5.10
CA GLY A 37 8.50 -21.08 -3.67
C GLY A 37 7.24 -20.26 -3.35
N LYS A 38 7.35 -19.28 -2.46
CA LYS A 38 6.21 -18.46 -2.01
C LYS A 38 5.48 -17.70 -3.12
N MET A 39 6.09 -17.51 -4.29
CA MET A 39 5.41 -16.85 -5.40
C MET A 39 4.25 -17.70 -5.92
N GLU A 40 4.41 -19.01 -5.95
CA GLU A 40 3.35 -19.94 -6.36
C GLU A 40 2.15 -19.84 -5.39
N ASP A 41 2.43 -19.89 -4.09
CA ASP A 41 1.40 -19.73 -3.05
C ASP A 41 0.64 -18.40 -3.20
N MET A 42 1.36 -17.31 -3.50
CA MET A 42 0.75 -16.00 -3.71
C MET A 42 -0.17 -15.99 -4.94
N VAL A 43 0.25 -16.59 -6.05
CA VAL A 43 -0.53 -16.67 -7.28
C VAL A 43 -1.78 -17.53 -7.08
N VAL A 44 -1.64 -18.69 -6.45
CA VAL A 44 -2.77 -19.58 -6.13
C VAL A 44 -3.77 -18.87 -5.22
N ARG A 45 -3.28 -18.18 -4.18
CA ARG A 45 -4.14 -17.41 -3.29
C ARG A 45 -4.81 -16.24 -4.00
N TYR A 46 -4.11 -15.58 -4.92
CA TYR A 46 -4.68 -14.51 -5.73
C TYR A 46 -5.80 -15.02 -6.64
N ALA A 47 -5.66 -16.21 -7.22
CA ALA A 47 -6.74 -16.88 -7.95
C ALA A 47 -7.97 -17.06 -7.07
N GLY A 48 -7.80 -17.50 -5.82
CA GLY A 48 -8.90 -17.61 -4.86
C GLY A 48 -9.56 -16.28 -4.48
N ILE A 49 -8.80 -15.17 -4.50
CA ILE A 49 -9.35 -13.83 -4.23
C ILE A 49 -10.19 -13.33 -5.41
N THR A 50 -9.77 -13.61 -6.63
CA THR A 50 -10.44 -13.14 -7.85
C THR A 50 -11.55 -14.07 -8.33
N GLY A 51 -11.54 -15.35 -7.92
CA GLY A 51 -12.39 -16.39 -8.47
C GLY A 51 -11.99 -16.84 -9.88
N GLU A 52 -10.75 -16.56 -10.29
CA GLU A 52 -10.23 -16.87 -11.63
C GLU A 52 -8.94 -17.68 -11.52
N ALA A 53 -8.89 -18.86 -12.15
CA ALA A 53 -7.70 -19.74 -12.12
C ALA A 53 -6.46 -19.08 -12.78
N ILE A 54 -6.67 -18.17 -13.70
CA ILE A 54 -5.62 -17.38 -14.38
C ILE A 54 -6.02 -15.92 -14.32
N PRO A 55 -5.81 -15.27 -13.14
CA PRO A 55 -6.23 -13.90 -12.96
C PRO A 55 -5.33 -12.92 -13.73
N ASP A 56 -5.94 -11.83 -14.17
CA ASP A 56 -5.21 -10.71 -14.74
C ASP A 56 -4.24 -10.09 -13.72
N LYS A 57 -3.24 -9.35 -14.24
CA LYS A 57 -2.31 -8.59 -13.39
C LYS A 57 -3.10 -7.65 -12.46
N PRO A 58 -2.85 -7.70 -11.13
CA PRO A 58 -3.54 -6.83 -10.19
C PRO A 58 -3.26 -5.35 -10.44
N LYS A 59 -4.29 -4.53 -10.30
CA LYS A 59 -4.10 -3.07 -10.18
C LYS A 59 -3.57 -2.76 -8.80
N CYS A 60 -2.38 -2.20 -8.74
CA CYS A 60 -1.71 -1.89 -7.49
C CYS A 60 -1.87 -0.40 -7.14
N CYS A 61 -1.93 -0.09 -5.86
CA CYS A 61 -1.89 1.27 -5.35
C CYS A 61 -0.91 1.33 -4.16
N MET A 62 0.01 2.29 -4.21
CA MET A 62 0.90 2.60 -3.10
C MET A 62 0.23 3.65 -2.21
N VAL A 63 -0.03 3.32 -0.96
CA VAL A 63 -0.57 4.26 0.03
C VAL A 63 0.56 4.73 0.93
N ILE A 64 0.80 6.05 0.98
CA ILE A 64 1.81 6.67 1.84
C ILE A 64 1.08 7.49 2.91
N ALA A 65 1.11 7.02 4.15
CA ALA A 65 0.59 7.74 5.30
C ALA A 65 1.69 8.61 5.93
N CYS A 66 1.48 9.92 5.97
CA CYS A 66 2.45 10.89 6.47
C CYS A 66 2.03 11.43 7.83
N ALA A 67 2.95 11.36 8.80
CA ALA A 67 2.77 11.89 10.15
C ALA A 67 4.09 12.32 10.76
N ASP A 68 4.01 13.20 11.74
CA ASP A 68 5.11 13.56 12.63
C ASP A 68 4.95 12.85 13.98
N HIS A 69 6.08 12.55 14.62
CA HIS A 69 6.10 11.82 15.89
C HIS A 69 6.76 12.64 16.98
N GLY A 70 6.14 12.68 18.18
CA GLY A 70 6.62 13.44 19.33
C GLY A 70 8.00 13.01 19.81
N VAL A 71 8.35 11.73 19.65
CA VAL A 71 9.67 11.16 19.98
C VAL A 71 10.83 11.88 19.29
N TYR A 72 10.57 12.63 18.22
CA TYR A 72 11.57 13.49 17.59
C TYR A 72 12.31 14.39 18.58
N LYS A 73 11.62 14.91 19.61
CA LYS A 73 12.20 15.77 20.65
C LYS A 73 13.33 15.11 21.44
N GLN A 74 13.40 13.78 21.44
CA GLN A 74 14.46 13.01 22.09
C GLN A 74 15.73 12.87 21.26
N GLY A 75 15.80 13.51 20.07
CA GLY A 75 16.99 13.51 19.23
C GLY A 75 17.26 12.20 18.50
N VAL A 76 16.25 11.33 18.35
CA VAL A 76 16.37 10.02 17.69
C VAL A 76 16.40 10.08 16.17
N SER A 77 16.13 11.25 15.58
CA SER A 77 16.11 11.46 14.12
C SER A 77 17.32 12.24 13.65
N ALA A 78 17.95 11.77 12.58
CA ALA A 78 19.03 12.49 11.91
C ALA A 78 18.53 13.71 11.08
N TYR A 79 17.23 13.81 10.83
CA TYR A 79 16.64 14.86 10.02
C TYR A 79 15.67 15.73 10.83
N PRO A 80 15.57 17.04 10.51
CA PRO A 80 14.59 17.90 11.17
C PRO A 80 13.15 17.51 10.82
N GLN A 81 12.21 17.77 11.71
CA GLN A 81 10.79 17.44 11.53
C GLN A 81 10.18 18.11 10.26
N SER A 82 10.72 19.26 9.84
CA SER A 82 10.34 19.90 8.58
C SER A 82 10.57 19.04 7.33
N THR A 83 11.38 18.01 7.43
CA THR A 83 11.61 17.03 6.34
C THR A 83 10.32 16.33 5.95
N THR A 84 9.40 16.05 6.90
CA THR A 84 8.10 15.45 6.62
C THR A 84 7.30 16.30 5.65
N VAL A 85 7.26 17.61 5.85
CA VAL A 85 6.58 18.56 4.95
C VAL A 85 7.21 18.55 3.56
N GLY A 86 8.54 18.61 3.49
CA GLY A 86 9.30 18.60 2.23
C GLY A 86 9.07 17.31 1.45
N MET A 87 9.19 16.17 2.12
CA MET A 87 8.97 14.86 1.51
C MET A 87 7.53 14.65 1.04
N THR A 88 6.54 15.06 1.83
CA THR A 88 5.14 14.99 1.43
C THR A 88 4.89 15.79 0.16
N LYS A 89 5.41 17.01 0.07
CA LYS A 89 5.32 17.83 -1.16
C LYS A 89 6.06 17.18 -2.32
N SER A 90 7.19 16.51 -2.06
CA SER A 90 7.92 15.76 -3.09
C SER A 90 7.10 14.63 -3.67
N TYR A 91 6.33 13.91 -2.85
CA TYR A 91 5.43 12.84 -3.34
C TYR A 91 4.30 13.36 -4.22
N VAL A 92 3.61 14.43 -3.80
CA VAL A 92 2.36 14.84 -4.45
C VAL A 92 2.52 15.94 -5.50
N VAL A 93 3.46 16.86 -5.31
CA VAL A 93 3.65 18.03 -6.19
C VAL A 93 4.80 17.79 -7.17
N ALA A 94 6.02 17.59 -6.65
CA ALA A 94 7.21 17.42 -7.47
C ALA A 94 7.28 16.05 -8.15
N LYS A 95 6.66 15.03 -7.55
CA LYS A 95 6.70 13.62 -7.98
C LYS A 95 8.14 13.10 -8.18
N GLY A 96 9.07 13.62 -7.37
CA GLY A 96 10.51 13.40 -7.49
C GLY A 96 11.11 12.42 -6.47
N ALA A 97 10.28 11.82 -5.62
CA ALA A 97 10.75 10.85 -4.64
C ALA A 97 10.94 9.45 -5.26
N SER A 98 11.80 8.63 -4.67
CA SER A 98 12.04 7.24 -5.11
C SER A 98 10.74 6.42 -5.17
N ALA A 99 9.82 6.63 -4.22
CA ALA A 99 8.50 5.98 -4.23
C ALA A 99 7.68 6.31 -5.48
N ASN A 100 7.78 7.55 -6.00
CA ASN A 100 7.13 7.92 -7.27
C ASN A 100 7.68 7.13 -8.45
N ALA A 101 9.02 6.99 -8.52
CA ALA A 101 9.67 6.22 -9.57
C ALA A 101 9.28 4.74 -9.48
N MET A 102 9.30 4.16 -8.27
CA MET A 102 8.91 2.75 -8.06
C MET A 102 7.46 2.50 -8.44
N ALA A 103 6.53 3.37 -8.03
CA ALA A 103 5.12 3.26 -8.40
C ALA A 103 4.93 3.35 -9.91
N TYR A 104 5.61 4.30 -10.57
CA TYR A 104 5.57 4.45 -12.01
C TYR A 104 6.03 3.18 -12.75
N TYR A 105 7.19 2.63 -12.39
CA TYR A 105 7.70 1.41 -13.02
C TYR A 105 6.86 0.16 -12.72
N ALA A 106 6.25 0.09 -11.54
CA ALA A 106 5.32 -0.99 -11.19
C ALA A 106 3.94 -0.86 -11.88
N GLY A 107 3.65 0.29 -12.49
CA GLY A 107 2.32 0.60 -13.02
C GLY A 107 1.27 0.73 -11.89
N ALA A 108 1.70 1.20 -10.71
CA ALA A 108 0.86 1.38 -9.54
C ALA A 108 0.41 2.83 -9.39
N ASP A 109 -0.83 3.02 -8.97
CA ASP A 109 -1.30 4.31 -8.50
C ASP A 109 -0.60 4.69 -7.18
N MET A 110 -0.60 5.99 -6.85
CA MET A 110 -0.08 6.48 -5.59
C MET A 110 -1.08 7.39 -4.90
N VAL A 111 -1.33 7.10 -3.63
CA VAL A 111 -2.18 7.92 -2.75
C VAL A 111 -1.35 8.35 -1.55
N VAL A 112 -1.27 9.65 -1.31
CA VAL A 112 -0.53 10.22 -0.18
C VAL A 112 -1.53 10.86 0.79
N VAL A 113 -1.45 10.49 2.05
CA VAL A 113 -2.44 10.83 3.08
C VAL A 113 -1.76 11.54 4.23
N ASP A 114 -2.22 12.72 4.58
CA ASP A 114 -1.87 13.38 5.84
C ASP A 114 -2.71 12.77 6.96
N VAL A 115 -2.09 11.94 7.78
CA VAL A 115 -2.73 11.34 8.96
C VAL A 115 -2.29 12.00 10.26
N GLY A 116 -1.26 12.87 10.23
CA GLY A 116 -0.76 13.49 11.45
C GLY A 116 0.48 14.37 11.27
N ILE A 117 0.65 15.07 10.16
CA ILE A 117 1.74 16.02 9.98
C ILE A 117 1.52 17.22 10.92
N ASN A 118 2.55 17.60 11.69
CA ASN A 118 2.51 18.73 12.62
C ASN A 118 2.72 20.08 11.89
N HIS A 119 2.02 20.25 10.78
CA HIS A 119 2.05 21.45 9.95
C HIS A 119 0.73 21.54 9.18
N ASP A 120 0.32 22.76 8.82
CA ASP A 120 -0.85 22.95 7.96
C ASP A 120 -0.52 22.56 6.51
N MET A 121 -1.13 21.47 6.06
CA MET A 121 -0.98 20.93 4.72
C MET A 121 -2.26 21.06 3.89
N SER A 122 -3.27 21.80 4.36
CA SER A 122 -4.60 21.89 3.76
C SER A 122 -4.61 22.40 2.31
N ARG A 123 -3.57 23.17 1.94
CA ARG A 123 -3.44 23.77 0.60
C ARG A 123 -2.52 22.99 -0.34
N VAL A 124 -2.04 21.80 0.06
CA VAL A 124 -1.13 21.01 -0.78
C VAL A 124 -1.98 20.17 -1.76
N PRO A 125 -1.88 20.44 -3.07
CA PRO A 125 -2.68 19.74 -4.06
C PRO A 125 -2.26 18.26 -4.15
N GLY A 126 -3.25 17.37 -4.28
CA GLY A 126 -3.02 15.93 -4.39
C GLY A 126 -2.79 15.20 -3.07
N LEU A 127 -2.69 15.91 -1.94
CA LEU A 127 -2.62 15.31 -0.62
C LEU A 127 -4.03 15.06 -0.07
N LEU A 128 -4.30 13.85 0.39
CA LEU A 128 -5.58 13.53 1.05
C LEU A 128 -5.53 13.98 2.52
N PRO A 129 -6.39 14.92 2.94
CA PRO A 129 -6.44 15.39 4.31
C PRO A 129 -7.27 14.42 5.17
N ARG A 130 -6.59 13.59 5.94
CA ARG A 130 -7.19 12.64 6.90
C ARG A 130 -6.50 12.75 8.26
N LYS A 131 -6.10 13.96 8.64
CA LYS A 131 -5.38 14.25 9.88
C LYS A 131 -6.19 13.81 11.10
N ILE A 132 -5.59 12.91 11.90
CA ILE A 132 -6.16 12.43 13.15
C ILE A 132 -5.78 13.41 14.28
N ALA A 133 -4.51 13.85 14.30
CA ALA A 133 -3.97 14.81 15.26
C ALA A 133 -2.74 15.53 14.64
N TRP A 134 -2.28 16.58 15.30
CA TRP A 134 -1.05 17.32 14.95
C TRP A 134 0.17 16.62 15.55
N GLY A 135 0.63 15.58 14.87
CA GLY A 135 1.68 14.69 15.35
C GLY A 135 1.20 13.72 16.45
N THR A 136 2.09 12.86 16.90
CA THR A 136 1.84 12.01 18.08
C THR A 136 2.38 12.69 19.35
N LYS A 137 1.93 12.22 20.51
CA LYS A 137 2.54 12.58 21.78
C LYS A 137 3.97 12.03 21.84
N ASP A 138 4.81 12.62 22.70
CA ASP A 138 6.08 12.05 23.10
C ASP A 138 5.81 10.83 23.98
N ILE A 139 6.64 9.80 23.88
CA ILE A 139 6.48 8.54 24.62
C ILE A 139 7.34 8.60 25.88
#